data_f37a0a44776ca416af50b999d5509ff0
#
_entry.id   f37a0a44776ca416af50b999d5509ff0
#
_cell.length_a   1.000
_cell.length_b   1.000
_cell.length_c   1.000
_cell.angle_alpha   90.00
_cell.angle_beta   90.00
_cell.angle_gamma   90.00
#
_symmetry.space_group_name_H-M   'P 1'
#
loop_
_entity.id
_entity.type
_entity.pdbx_description
1 polymer ?
#
loop_
_entity_poly.entity_id
_entity_poly.type
_entity_poly.pdbx_seq_one_letter_code
_entity_poly.pdbx_strand_id
1 'polypeptide(L)'
;AGIDGDDEVTIDAVKKYPDKFVGFAAVDPRRSDAMALLEKAIEDGGLKGVKFGPIYNGVSLLDPRMEPVYRYCVKNNLPLTMHMGTTFAENAPVKLGMPTDVDEIAQRHPDLKMIMAHMGHPWCEECIVIARKRENVYCEVSALFYRPWQFWNTLIAAQEYRIAERDKIFWGTDFPFSNVRE
;
A
#
# COMPACT_ATOMS: atom_id res chain seq x y z
N ALA A 1 4.99 -9.05 -2.65
CA ALA A 1 3.74 -9.18 -3.38
C ALA A 1 3.99 -8.88 -4.86
N GLY A 2 3.52 -9.75 -5.75
CA GLY A 2 3.59 -9.53 -7.19
C GLY A 2 2.78 -8.29 -7.60
N ILE A 3 3.02 -7.83 -8.82
CA ILE A 3 2.26 -6.71 -9.39
C ILE A 3 1.08 -7.26 -10.23
N ASP A 4 1.17 -8.52 -10.62
CA ASP A 4 0.33 -9.13 -11.64
C ASP A 4 -0.79 -10.05 -11.10
N GLY A 5 -0.97 -10.12 -9.78
CA GLY A 5 -1.94 -11.00 -9.14
C GLY A 5 -1.51 -12.48 -9.11
N ASP A 6 -0.20 -12.75 -9.25
CA ASP A 6 0.40 -14.05 -8.98
C ASP A 6 1.01 -14.05 -7.58
N ASP A 7 0.33 -14.72 -6.65
CA ASP A 7 0.70 -14.76 -5.24
C ASP A 7 1.31 -16.09 -4.80
N GLU A 8 1.63 -17.01 -5.72
CA GLU A 8 2.11 -18.36 -5.38
C GLU A 8 3.35 -18.31 -4.47
N VAL A 9 4.34 -17.51 -4.81
CA VAL A 9 5.56 -17.35 -3.99
C VAL A 9 5.26 -16.82 -2.60
N THR A 10 4.33 -15.85 -2.50
CA THR A 10 3.91 -15.28 -1.22
C THR A 10 3.15 -16.31 -0.38
N ILE A 11 2.24 -17.04 -0.99
CA ILE A 11 1.47 -18.12 -0.36
C ILE A 11 2.39 -19.22 0.15
N ASP A 12 3.34 -19.67 -0.67
CA ASP A 12 4.32 -20.69 -0.28
C ASP A 12 5.18 -20.25 0.90
N ALA A 13 5.64 -19.01 0.90
CA ALA A 13 6.42 -18.45 2.00
C ALA A 13 5.62 -18.40 3.32
N VAL A 14 4.37 -17.95 3.26
CA VAL A 14 3.49 -17.90 4.43
C VAL A 14 3.16 -19.30 4.95
N LYS A 15 2.85 -20.25 4.06
CA LYS A 15 2.59 -21.65 4.44
C LYS A 15 3.79 -22.34 5.05
N LYS A 16 4.99 -22.05 4.52
CA LYS A 16 6.24 -22.67 4.98
C LYS A 16 6.73 -22.06 6.30
N TYR A 17 6.47 -20.77 6.54
CA TYR A 17 6.97 -20.03 7.69
C TYR A 17 5.88 -19.15 8.31
N PRO A 18 4.77 -19.75 8.83
CA PRO A 18 3.62 -18.99 9.30
C PRO A 18 3.92 -18.08 10.51
N ASP A 19 4.93 -18.44 11.30
CA ASP A 19 5.36 -17.63 12.46
C ASP A 19 6.28 -16.45 12.07
N LYS A 20 6.70 -16.38 10.80
CA LYS A 20 7.66 -15.36 10.33
C LYS A 20 7.07 -14.37 9.34
N PHE A 21 6.09 -14.80 8.55
CA PHE A 21 5.55 -14.01 7.46
C PHE A 21 4.04 -13.81 7.57
N VAL A 22 3.62 -12.61 7.28
CA VAL A 22 2.24 -12.25 6.94
C VAL A 22 2.24 -11.80 5.49
N GLY A 23 1.46 -12.45 4.65
CA GLY A 23 1.43 -12.16 3.21
C GLY A 23 0.27 -11.24 2.84
N PHE A 24 0.47 -10.45 1.80
CA PHE A 24 -0.54 -9.60 1.16
C PHE A 24 -0.74 -10.06 -0.28
N ALA A 25 -2.00 -10.22 -0.68
CA ALA A 25 -2.37 -10.57 -2.04
C ALA A 25 -2.21 -9.39 -3.00
N ALA A 26 -1.62 -9.61 -4.15
CA ALA A 26 -1.59 -8.59 -5.21
C ALA A 26 -2.91 -8.59 -5.99
N VAL A 27 -3.35 -7.41 -6.41
CA VAL A 27 -4.55 -7.29 -7.26
C VAL A 27 -4.24 -6.50 -8.51
N ASP A 28 -4.64 -7.04 -9.67
CA ASP A 28 -4.68 -6.33 -10.94
C ASP A 28 -6.12 -6.19 -11.41
N PRO A 29 -6.75 -5.03 -11.24
CA PRO A 29 -8.16 -4.82 -11.56
C PRO A 29 -8.47 -4.84 -13.06
N ARG A 30 -7.46 -4.94 -13.92
CA ARG A 30 -7.63 -5.07 -15.39
C ARG A 30 -8.00 -6.50 -15.80
N ARG A 31 -7.70 -7.46 -14.94
CA ARG A 31 -8.02 -8.88 -15.18
C ARG A 31 -9.49 -9.17 -14.94
N SER A 32 -10.09 -9.95 -15.80
CA SER A 32 -11.48 -10.39 -15.64
C SER A 32 -11.69 -11.33 -14.45
N ASP A 33 -10.63 -12.02 -14.01
CA ASP A 33 -10.60 -12.97 -12.89
C ASP A 33 -10.00 -12.37 -11.61
N ALA A 34 -9.75 -11.06 -11.57
CA ALA A 34 -9.07 -10.37 -10.45
C ALA A 34 -9.68 -10.71 -9.08
N MET A 35 -11.00 -10.65 -8.96
CA MET A 35 -11.67 -10.95 -7.69
C MET A 35 -11.57 -12.43 -7.30
N ALA A 36 -11.71 -13.34 -8.26
CA ALA A 36 -11.60 -14.78 -7.99
C ALA A 36 -10.17 -15.15 -7.51
N LEU A 37 -9.14 -14.52 -8.10
CA LEU A 37 -7.75 -14.71 -7.67
C LEU A 37 -7.51 -14.12 -6.28
N LEU A 38 -8.05 -12.94 -6.00
CA LEU A 38 -7.95 -12.30 -4.70
C LEU A 38 -8.61 -13.15 -3.61
N GLU A 39 -9.85 -13.59 -3.83
CA GLU A 39 -10.59 -14.46 -2.91
C GLU A 39 -9.80 -15.74 -2.62
N LYS A 40 -9.32 -16.41 -3.66
CA LYS A 40 -8.50 -17.62 -3.52
C LYS A 40 -7.21 -17.37 -2.72
N ALA A 41 -6.52 -16.27 -2.96
CA ALA A 41 -5.29 -15.92 -2.25
C ALA A 41 -5.54 -15.67 -0.75
N ILE A 42 -6.67 -15.06 -0.40
CA ILE A 42 -7.05 -14.81 0.98
C ILE A 42 -7.59 -16.09 1.66
N GLU A 43 -8.55 -16.78 1.05
CA GLU A 43 -9.27 -17.89 1.68
C GLU A 43 -8.44 -19.17 1.70
N ASP A 44 -7.87 -19.56 0.56
CA ASP A 44 -7.08 -20.80 0.42
C ASP A 44 -5.57 -20.55 0.68
N GLY A 45 -5.09 -19.37 0.29
CA GLY A 45 -3.68 -18.98 0.44
C GLY A 45 -3.31 -18.51 1.83
N GLY A 46 -4.28 -18.05 2.62
CA GLY A 46 -4.08 -17.58 4.00
C GLY A 46 -3.47 -16.18 4.09
N LEU A 47 -3.49 -15.41 3.01
CA LEU A 47 -2.99 -14.03 3.01
C LEU A 47 -3.91 -13.11 3.81
N LYS A 48 -3.37 -12.04 4.40
CA LYS A 48 -4.03 -11.22 5.44
C LYS A 48 -4.21 -9.75 5.08
N GLY A 49 -3.99 -9.40 3.84
CA GLY A 49 -4.17 -8.05 3.32
C GLY A 49 -4.07 -8.03 1.80
N VAL A 50 -4.27 -6.86 1.23
CA VAL A 50 -4.23 -6.64 -0.22
C VAL A 50 -3.18 -5.60 -0.56
N LYS A 51 -2.40 -5.83 -1.63
CA LYS A 51 -1.46 -4.87 -2.22
C LYS A 51 -1.95 -4.44 -3.59
N PHE A 52 -1.97 -3.14 -3.82
CA PHE A 52 -2.25 -2.56 -5.12
C PHE A 52 -1.16 -1.56 -5.53
N GLY A 53 -0.82 -1.56 -6.82
CA GLY A 53 0.17 -0.65 -7.39
C GLY A 53 -0.41 0.21 -8.51
N PRO A 54 -1.08 1.34 -8.23
CA PRO A 54 -1.74 2.17 -9.25
C PRO A 54 -0.81 2.52 -10.41
N ILE A 55 0.39 2.96 -10.06
CA ILE A 55 1.41 3.39 -11.02
C ILE A 55 1.94 2.24 -11.90
N TYR A 56 1.99 1.01 -11.37
CA TYR A 56 2.44 -0.17 -12.12
C TYR A 56 1.34 -0.78 -12.99
N ASN A 57 0.12 -0.83 -12.47
CA ASN A 57 -1.02 -1.34 -13.21
C ASN A 57 -1.58 -0.33 -14.21
N GLY A 58 -1.17 0.95 -14.14
CA GLY A 58 -1.72 2.02 -14.98
C GLY A 58 -3.20 2.30 -14.69
N VAL A 59 -3.64 2.07 -13.46
CA VAL A 59 -5.04 2.17 -13.03
C VAL A 59 -5.13 3.09 -11.81
N SER A 60 -5.99 4.13 -11.86
CA SER A 60 -6.24 5.01 -10.73
C SER A 60 -6.94 4.29 -9.59
N LEU A 61 -6.70 4.74 -8.35
CA LEU A 61 -7.49 4.31 -7.19
C LEU A 61 -8.99 4.63 -7.36
N LEU A 62 -9.33 5.66 -8.12
CA LEU A 62 -10.72 6.05 -8.39
C LEU A 62 -11.38 5.26 -9.52
N ASP A 63 -10.67 4.32 -10.14
CA ASP A 63 -11.23 3.49 -11.20
C ASP A 63 -12.37 2.60 -10.65
N PRO A 64 -13.54 2.55 -11.32
CA PRO A 64 -14.68 1.74 -10.84
C PRO A 64 -14.36 0.25 -10.64
N ARG A 65 -13.35 -0.29 -11.34
CA ARG A 65 -12.89 -1.68 -11.18
C ARG A 65 -12.28 -1.96 -9.80
N MET A 66 -11.89 -0.93 -9.06
CA MET A 66 -11.38 -1.06 -7.69
C MET A 66 -12.51 -1.17 -6.64
N GLU A 67 -13.73 -0.77 -6.97
CA GLU A 67 -14.84 -0.79 -6.01
C GLU A 67 -15.13 -2.19 -5.41
N PRO A 68 -15.13 -3.30 -6.19
CA PRO A 68 -15.27 -4.65 -5.62
C PRO A 68 -14.15 -4.99 -4.64
N VAL A 69 -12.90 -4.55 -4.91
CA VAL A 69 -11.74 -4.79 -4.03
C VAL A 69 -11.93 -4.06 -2.70
N TYR A 70 -12.36 -2.79 -2.72
CA TYR A 70 -12.61 -2.01 -1.50
C TYR A 70 -13.67 -2.66 -0.63
N ARG A 71 -14.80 -3.06 -1.22
CA ARG A 71 -15.88 -3.75 -0.51
C ARG A 71 -15.45 -5.09 0.07
N TYR A 72 -14.64 -5.85 -0.67
CA TYR A 72 -14.09 -7.11 -0.19
C TYR A 72 -13.15 -6.91 1.01
N CYS A 73 -12.27 -5.91 0.94
CA CYS A 73 -11.39 -5.55 2.05
C CYS A 73 -12.17 -5.15 3.30
N VAL A 74 -13.18 -4.29 3.16
CA VAL A 74 -14.05 -3.88 4.29
C VAL A 74 -14.77 -5.08 4.89
N LYS A 75 -15.44 -5.89 4.06
CA LYS A 75 -16.21 -7.08 4.49
C LYS A 75 -15.36 -8.07 5.29
N ASN A 76 -14.10 -8.26 4.89
CA ASN A 76 -13.21 -9.25 5.49
C ASN A 76 -12.19 -8.62 6.47
N ASN A 77 -12.33 -7.32 6.79
CA ASN A 77 -11.44 -6.56 7.68
C ASN A 77 -9.95 -6.63 7.25
N LEU A 78 -9.70 -6.61 5.94
CA LEU A 78 -8.36 -6.68 5.35
C LEU A 78 -7.79 -5.28 5.11
N PRO A 79 -6.53 -5.00 5.48
CA PRO A 79 -5.86 -3.78 5.08
C PRO A 79 -5.53 -3.78 3.59
N LEU A 80 -5.65 -2.61 2.96
CA LEU A 80 -5.20 -2.35 1.61
C LEU A 80 -3.92 -1.51 1.65
N THR A 81 -2.80 -2.08 1.24
CA THR A 81 -1.54 -1.34 1.04
C THR A 81 -1.43 -0.90 -0.41
N MET A 82 -1.21 0.37 -0.62
CA MET A 82 -1.06 0.96 -1.95
C MET A 82 0.38 1.45 -2.15
N HIS A 83 0.97 1.13 -3.31
CA HIS A 83 2.18 1.82 -3.71
C HIS A 83 1.82 3.29 -3.97
N MET A 84 2.38 4.20 -3.19
CA MET A 84 2.25 5.64 -3.42
C MET A 84 3.64 6.22 -3.69
N GLY A 85 3.65 7.31 -4.48
CA GLY A 85 4.91 7.94 -4.85
C GLY A 85 5.40 7.54 -6.23
N THR A 86 6.64 7.91 -6.49
CA THR A 86 7.31 7.64 -7.78
C THR A 86 7.90 6.23 -7.85
N THR A 87 8.30 5.85 -9.07
CA THR A 87 9.03 4.62 -9.36
C THR A 87 10.09 4.88 -10.41
N PHE A 88 11.05 3.96 -10.56
CA PHE A 88 12.05 4.00 -11.64
C PHE A 88 11.54 3.41 -12.97
N ALA A 89 10.33 2.85 -13.02
CA ALA A 89 9.75 2.31 -14.23
C ALA A 89 9.37 3.44 -15.21
N GLU A 90 10.02 3.47 -16.38
CA GLU A 90 9.86 4.56 -17.37
C GLU A 90 8.43 4.70 -17.90
N ASN A 91 7.71 3.60 -17.99
CA ASN A 91 6.34 3.55 -18.51
C ASN A 91 5.26 3.78 -17.44
N ALA A 92 5.66 4.07 -16.20
CA ALA A 92 4.73 4.26 -15.10
C ALA A 92 4.31 5.73 -14.96
N PRO A 93 3.02 6.08 -15.15
CA PRO A 93 2.56 7.47 -15.10
C PRO A 93 2.65 8.05 -13.69
N VAL A 94 3.50 9.05 -13.49
CA VAL A 94 3.77 9.72 -12.20
C VAL A 94 2.48 10.15 -11.48
N LYS A 95 1.51 10.64 -12.23
CA LYS A 95 0.21 11.09 -11.68
C LYS A 95 -0.54 10.00 -10.90
N LEU A 96 -0.35 8.71 -11.24
CA LEU A 96 -0.99 7.60 -10.54
C LEU A 96 -0.31 7.25 -9.20
N GLY A 97 0.87 7.82 -8.95
CA GLY A 97 1.56 7.70 -7.66
C GLY A 97 1.20 8.79 -6.66
N MET A 98 0.43 9.81 -7.07
CA MET A 98 0.02 10.90 -6.18
C MET A 98 -1.02 10.42 -5.15
N PRO A 99 -0.89 10.82 -3.87
CA PRO A 99 -1.73 10.29 -2.80
C PRO A 99 -3.13 10.92 -2.71
N THR A 100 -3.43 11.95 -3.49
CA THR A 100 -4.68 12.72 -3.36
C THR A 100 -5.96 11.88 -3.53
N ASP A 101 -5.93 10.87 -4.39
CA ASP A 101 -7.06 9.96 -4.60
C ASP A 101 -7.40 9.17 -3.33
N VAL A 102 -6.41 8.95 -2.44
CA VAL A 102 -6.60 8.23 -1.17
C VAL A 102 -7.56 8.98 -0.25
N ASP A 103 -7.51 10.32 -0.22
CA ASP A 103 -8.43 11.13 0.61
C ASP A 103 -9.90 10.88 0.23
N GLU A 104 -10.19 10.78 -1.08
CA GLU A 104 -11.53 10.53 -1.58
C GLU A 104 -12.00 9.10 -1.27
N ILE A 105 -11.14 8.10 -1.49
CA ILE A 105 -11.47 6.71 -1.17
C ILE A 105 -11.69 6.54 0.33
N ALA A 106 -10.84 7.13 1.16
CA ALA A 106 -10.97 7.08 2.62
C ALA A 106 -12.30 7.67 3.11
N GLN A 107 -12.79 8.69 2.44
CA GLN A 107 -14.08 9.30 2.76
C GLN A 107 -15.26 8.43 2.34
N ARG A 108 -15.17 7.78 1.16
CA ARG A 108 -16.22 6.88 0.66
C ARG A 108 -16.29 5.56 1.43
N HIS A 109 -15.15 5.10 1.93
CA HIS A 109 -15.01 3.81 2.63
C HIS A 109 -14.33 4.02 3.99
N PRO A 110 -15.02 4.58 5.01
CA PRO A 110 -14.42 4.91 6.30
C PRO A 110 -13.92 3.70 7.09
N ASP A 111 -14.45 2.51 6.80
CA ASP A 111 -14.05 1.25 7.43
C ASP A 111 -12.87 0.55 6.70
N LEU A 112 -12.46 1.05 5.53
CA LEU A 112 -11.34 0.51 4.78
C LEU A 112 -10.02 0.97 5.39
N LYS A 113 -9.23 0.06 5.95
CA LYS A 113 -7.89 0.36 6.44
C LYS A 113 -6.91 0.49 5.27
N MET A 114 -6.34 1.66 5.07
CA MET A 114 -5.45 1.95 3.94
C MET A 114 -4.05 2.33 4.40
N ILE A 115 -3.03 1.77 3.76
CA ILE A 115 -1.62 2.05 4.04
C ILE A 115 -0.97 2.62 2.78
N MET A 116 -0.50 3.86 2.87
CA MET A 116 0.27 4.53 1.82
C MET A 116 1.75 4.15 1.97
N ALA A 117 2.24 3.29 1.09
CA ALA A 117 3.63 2.86 1.11
C ALA A 117 4.59 4.01 0.71
N HIS A 118 5.83 3.96 1.22
CA HIS A 118 6.92 4.87 0.91
C HIS A 118 6.62 6.34 1.24
N MET A 119 5.67 6.59 2.17
CA MET A 119 5.17 7.94 2.48
C MET A 119 4.81 8.75 1.22
N GLY A 120 4.46 8.05 0.12
CA GLY A 120 4.15 8.68 -1.16
C GLY A 120 5.28 9.51 -1.78
N HIS A 121 6.54 9.22 -1.45
CA HIS A 121 7.68 9.99 -1.96
C HIS A 121 7.57 10.33 -3.46
N PRO A 122 7.74 11.61 -3.89
CA PRO A 122 8.18 12.78 -3.11
C PRO A 122 7.06 13.57 -2.40
N TRP A 123 5.78 13.17 -2.52
CA TRP A 123 4.60 13.86 -1.94
C TRP A 123 4.34 13.44 -0.48
N CYS A 124 5.39 13.48 0.35
CA CYS A 124 5.32 13.02 1.73
C CYS A 124 4.40 13.88 2.60
N GLU A 125 4.36 15.18 2.37
CA GLU A 125 3.52 16.11 3.14
C GLU A 125 2.04 15.86 2.85
N GLU A 126 1.66 15.60 1.61
CA GLU A 126 0.30 15.24 1.24
C GLU A 126 -0.14 13.94 1.93
N CYS A 127 0.72 12.92 1.96
CA CYS A 127 0.45 11.69 2.70
C CYS A 127 0.24 11.96 4.20
N ILE A 128 1.07 12.79 4.81
CA ILE A 128 0.97 13.17 6.22
C ILE A 128 -0.38 13.86 6.50
N VAL A 129 -0.76 14.83 5.66
CA VAL A 129 -2.02 15.56 5.80
C VAL A 129 -3.22 14.62 5.66
N ILE A 130 -3.20 13.69 4.70
CA ILE A 130 -4.27 12.71 4.51
C ILE A 130 -4.35 11.76 5.71
N ALA A 131 -3.23 11.21 6.18
CA ALA A 131 -3.20 10.32 7.34
C ALA A 131 -3.67 11.02 8.63
N ARG A 132 -3.34 12.31 8.80
CA ARG A 132 -3.85 13.13 9.91
C ARG A 132 -5.36 13.32 9.85
N LYS A 133 -5.89 13.58 8.64
CA LYS A 133 -7.30 13.89 8.40
C LYS A 133 -8.19 12.66 8.48
N ARG A 134 -7.70 11.50 8.02
CA ARG A 134 -8.47 10.25 7.87
C ARG A 134 -8.05 9.22 8.91
N GLU A 135 -8.97 8.81 9.77
CA GLU A 135 -8.69 7.83 10.85
C GLU A 135 -8.31 6.44 10.30
N ASN A 136 -8.81 6.08 9.12
CA ASN A 136 -8.58 4.81 8.45
C ASN A 136 -7.36 4.80 7.51
N VAL A 137 -6.55 5.87 7.46
CA VAL A 137 -5.35 5.97 6.61
C VAL A 137 -4.09 5.98 7.44
N TYR A 138 -3.11 5.21 7.00
CA TYR A 138 -1.80 5.02 7.60
C TYR A 138 -0.71 5.24 6.56
N CYS A 139 0.52 5.46 7.01
CA CYS A 139 1.71 5.60 6.17
C CYS A 139 2.75 4.53 6.50
N GLU A 140 3.64 4.26 5.55
CA GLU A 140 4.75 3.33 5.73
C GLU A 140 6.02 3.95 5.13
N VAL A 141 7.15 3.86 5.85
CA VAL A 141 8.38 4.63 5.55
C VAL A 141 9.43 3.88 4.74
N SER A 142 9.12 2.71 4.19
CA SER A 142 10.08 1.96 3.40
C SER A 142 10.62 2.77 2.21
N ALA A 143 11.77 2.38 1.70
CA ALA A 143 12.44 3.03 0.59
C ALA A 143 12.81 4.52 0.80
N LEU A 144 12.66 5.08 1.99
CA LEU A 144 13.09 6.45 2.28
C LEU A 144 14.50 6.53 2.89
N PHE A 145 14.97 5.49 3.56
CA PHE A 145 16.24 5.53 4.28
C PHE A 145 17.47 5.70 3.37
N TYR A 146 17.41 5.34 2.10
CA TYR A 146 18.47 5.65 1.13
C TYR A 146 18.39 7.10 0.60
N ARG A 147 17.44 7.89 1.10
CA ARG A 147 17.34 9.35 0.92
C ARG A 147 17.32 10.03 2.30
N PRO A 148 18.44 10.08 3.03
CA PRO A 148 18.46 10.43 4.45
C PRO A 148 17.90 11.82 4.73
N TRP A 149 18.12 12.78 3.84
CA TRP A 149 17.56 14.13 3.98
C TRP A 149 16.04 14.15 3.89
N GLN A 150 15.50 13.48 2.87
CA GLN A 150 14.04 13.36 2.69
C GLN A 150 13.41 12.61 3.86
N PHE A 151 14.02 11.49 4.27
CA PHE A 151 13.54 10.68 5.37
C PHE A 151 13.47 11.48 6.67
N TRP A 152 14.54 12.21 6.99
CA TRP A 152 14.60 13.06 8.17
C TRP A 152 13.51 14.15 8.16
N ASN A 153 13.39 14.89 7.08
CA ASN A 153 12.36 15.93 6.95
C ASN A 153 10.95 15.37 7.04
N THR A 154 10.71 14.20 6.46
CA THR A 154 9.42 13.52 6.53
C THR A 154 9.08 13.14 7.97
N LEU A 155 10.04 12.63 8.75
CA LEU A 155 9.80 12.29 10.15
C LEU A 155 9.54 13.53 11.02
N ILE A 156 10.26 14.64 10.78
CA ILE A 156 10.00 15.92 11.46
C ILE A 156 8.59 16.41 11.15
N ALA A 157 8.20 16.45 9.88
CA ALA A 157 6.85 16.84 9.48
C ALA A 157 5.78 15.94 10.09
N ALA A 158 5.99 14.62 10.08
CA ALA A 158 5.09 13.66 10.70
C ALA A 158 4.91 13.89 12.22
N GLN A 159 5.97 14.30 12.91
CA GLN A 159 5.94 14.69 14.31
C GLN A 159 5.16 16.00 14.52
N GLU A 160 5.41 17.03 13.71
CA GLU A 160 4.71 18.31 13.79
C GLU A 160 3.20 18.16 13.57
N TYR A 161 2.81 17.29 12.61
CA TYR A 161 1.42 16.96 12.35
C TYR A 161 0.83 15.92 13.32
N ARG A 162 1.65 15.41 14.27
CA ARG A 162 1.27 14.46 15.33
C ARG A 162 0.72 13.12 14.82
N ILE A 163 1.07 12.70 13.62
CA ILE A 163 0.64 11.39 13.10
C ILE A 163 1.49 10.25 13.67
N ALA A 164 2.74 10.53 14.07
CA ALA A 164 3.60 9.57 14.76
C ALA A 164 3.03 9.18 16.15
N GLU A 165 2.46 10.14 16.89
CA GLU A 165 1.84 9.92 18.20
C GLU A 165 0.54 9.11 18.14
N ARG A 166 -0.03 8.94 16.95
CA ARG A 166 -1.29 8.22 16.71
C ARG A 166 -1.08 6.83 16.14
N ASP A 167 0.14 6.31 16.18
CA ASP A 167 0.52 5.01 15.60
C ASP A 167 0.15 4.88 14.10
N LYS A 168 0.25 6.00 13.36
CA LYS A 168 -0.12 6.07 11.94
C LYS A 168 1.03 5.75 10.99
N ILE A 169 2.22 5.44 11.52
CA ILE A 169 3.42 5.21 10.73
C ILE A 169 3.93 3.80 10.97
N PHE A 170 4.05 3.02 9.90
CA PHE A 170 4.69 1.71 9.91
C PHE A 170 6.12 1.82 9.40
N TRP A 171 6.99 0.98 9.93
CA TRP A 171 8.33 0.78 9.44
C TRP A 171 8.39 -0.36 8.42
N GLY A 172 9.19 -0.21 7.37
CA GLY A 172 9.44 -1.22 6.37
C GLY A 172 10.77 -0.98 5.65
N THR A 173 11.24 -1.96 4.90
CA THR A 173 12.53 -1.89 4.18
C THR A 173 12.39 -1.75 2.68
N ASP A 174 11.27 -2.20 2.11
CA ASP A 174 11.12 -2.41 0.67
C ASP A 174 12.11 -3.44 0.10
N PHE A 175 12.51 -4.41 0.95
CA PHE A 175 13.37 -5.50 0.50
C PHE A 175 12.65 -6.36 -0.56
N PRO A 176 13.31 -6.80 -1.66
CA PRO A 176 14.74 -6.70 -1.95
C PRO A 176 15.17 -5.46 -2.77
N PHE A 177 14.26 -4.52 -3.03
CA PHE A 177 14.57 -3.32 -3.84
C PHE A 177 15.48 -2.34 -3.12
N SER A 178 15.53 -2.38 -1.81
CA SER A 178 16.46 -1.59 -1.02
C SER A 178 17.19 -2.44 0.02
N ASN A 179 18.44 -2.07 0.29
CA ASN A 179 19.30 -2.74 1.24
C ASN A 179 19.47 -1.85 2.48
N VAL A 180 18.94 -2.30 3.62
CA VAL A 180 19.02 -1.55 4.89
C VAL A 180 20.43 -1.51 5.50
N ARG A 181 21.40 -2.21 4.92
CA ARG A 181 22.78 -2.28 5.43
C ARG A 181 23.75 -1.34 4.73
N GLU A 182 23.33 -0.69 3.69
CA GLU A 182 24.06 0.30 2.93
C GLU A 182 23.53 1.71 3.18
#